data_92cd64f85c5391bfbbdca556b3ef7291
#
_entry.id   92cd64f85c5391bfbbdca556b3ef7291
#
_cell.length_a   1.000
_cell.length_b   1.000
_cell.length_c   1.000
_cell.angle_alpha   90.00
_cell.angle_beta   90.00
_cell.angle_gamma   90.00
#
_symmetry.space_group_name_H-M   'P 1'
#
loop_
_entity.id
_entity.type
_entity.pdbx_description
1 polymer ?
#
loop_
_entity_poly.entity_id
_entity_poly.type
_entity_poly.pdbx_seq_one_letter_code
_entity_poly.pdbx_strand_id
1 'polypeptide(L)'
;MKRFLSLILISFSLSNPDQNYHVYLAFGQSNMEGHARPEAQDQNCPERFKMMAAVDMPQSGRKKHEWYTAKPPLCRDGTGLSPCDYFGRELVANLPEEVTVGIINVSVGGCGIELFDVDKCAGYIASSADWLKNAVKVYGNNPYQVLVEAGKKAQESGVIKGILLHQGENNAGDQNWPNNVKKIYEKLLSDLGLKGEEVPLLVGEVVDVSVNGMYGRHNAIVAKVPDVIPNAHVVSAKMLASGGDNLHFSAASYREFGKRYAQVMLPLLK
;
A
#
# COMPACT_ATOMS: atom_id res chain seq x y z
N MET A 1 37.65 2.71 -52.53
CA MET A 1 36.27 2.78 -52.01
C MET A 1 36.30 2.73 -50.49
N LYS A 2 36.15 3.88 -49.80
CA LYS A 2 36.09 3.98 -48.34
C LYS A 2 34.60 3.89 -47.94
N ARG A 3 34.21 2.83 -47.22
CA ARG A 3 32.86 2.73 -46.64
C ARG A 3 32.82 3.52 -45.33
N PHE A 4 32.00 4.58 -45.29
CA PHE A 4 31.65 5.27 -44.07
C PHE A 4 30.60 4.41 -43.33
N LEU A 5 30.94 3.91 -42.15
CA LEU A 5 29.97 3.31 -41.22
C LEU A 5 29.33 4.47 -40.44
N SER A 6 28.06 4.74 -40.70
CA SER A 6 27.31 5.74 -39.95
C SER A 6 26.83 5.06 -38.66
N LEU A 7 27.37 5.45 -37.50
CA LEU A 7 26.89 5.04 -36.20
C LEU A 7 25.60 5.85 -35.88
N ILE A 8 24.45 5.19 -35.87
CA ILE A 8 23.22 5.78 -35.38
C ILE A 8 23.26 5.71 -33.85
N LEU A 9 23.56 6.83 -33.20
CA LEU A 9 23.35 6.99 -31.76
C LEU A 9 21.84 7.11 -31.51
N ILE A 10 21.24 6.05 -31.01
CA ILE A 10 19.87 6.10 -30.45
C ILE A 10 19.99 6.70 -29.06
N SER A 11 19.73 8.00 -28.92
CA SER A 11 19.57 8.64 -27.62
C SER A 11 18.23 8.23 -27.04
N PHE A 12 18.24 7.36 -26.03
CA PHE A 12 17.09 7.15 -25.15
C PHE A 12 16.93 8.42 -24.31
N SER A 13 16.00 9.27 -24.67
CA SER A 13 15.53 10.34 -23.79
C SER A 13 14.77 9.67 -22.64
N LEU A 14 15.38 9.56 -21.47
CA LEU A 14 14.67 9.28 -20.23
C LEU A 14 13.79 10.50 -19.97
N SER A 15 12.50 10.41 -20.23
CA SER A 15 11.54 11.42 -19.81
C SER A 15 11.58 11.48 -18.29
N ASN A 16 11.74 12.69 -17.72
CA ASN A 16 11.60 12.88 -16.29
C ASN A 16 10.19 12.43 -15.85
N PRO A 17 10.05 11.77 -14.69
CA PRO A 17 8.75 11.38 -14.16
C PRO A 17 7.85 12.61 -14.01
N ASP A 18 6.56 12.44 -14.32
CA ASP A 18 5.57 13.49 -14.20
C ASP A 18 5.40 13.89 -12.72
N GLN A 19 5.70 15.14 -12.39
CA GLN A 19 5.60 15.66 -11.03
C GLN A 19 4.14 15.75 -10.54
N ASN A 20 3.18 15.79 -11.46
CA ASN A 20 1.75 15.79 -11.19
C ASN A 20 1.16 14.36 -11.10
N TYR A 21 1.99 13.32 -11.30
CA TYR A 21 1.56 11.95 -11.05
C TYR A 21 2.06 11.50 -9.67
N HIS A 22 1.21 11.67 -8.65
CA HIS A 22 1.49 11.32 -7.26
C HIS A 22 1.25 9.84 -7.04
N VAL A 23 2.30 9.07 -6.76
CA VAL A 23 2.22 7.63 -6.51
C VAL A 23 2.30 7.34 -5.02
N TYR A 24 1.50 6.39 -4.56
CA TYR A 24 1.50 5.91 -3.18
C TYR A 24 1.68 4.40 -3.16
N LEU A 25 2.48 3.91 -2.21
CA LEU A 25 2.68 2.49 -1.97
C LEU A 25 1.86 2.08 -0.75
N ALA A 26 1.23 0.92 -0.81
CA ALA A 26 0.49 0.37 0.32
C ALA A 26 0.92 -1.07 0.57
N PHE A 27 1.08 -1.43 1.84
CA PHE A 27 1.38 -2.80 2.24
C PHE A 27 0.79 -3.13 3.62
N GLY A 28 0.64 -4.40 3.91
CA GLY A 28 0.10 -4.84 5.19
C GLY A 28 -0.57 -6.21 5.13
N GLN A 29 -1.60 -6.39 5.97
CA GLN A 29 -2.36 -7.63 6.03
C GLN A 29 -3.80 -7.44 5.52
N SER A 30 -4.74 -8.29 5.93
CA SER A 30 -6.09 -8.39 5.36
C SER A 30 -6.86 -7.07 5.28
N ASN A 31 -6.74 -6.19 6.29
CA ASN A 31 -7.41 -4.88 6.26
C ASN A 31 -6.78 -3.91 5.22
N MET A 32 -5.52 -4.09 4.81
CA MET A 32 -4.95 -3.36 3.68
C MET A 32 -5.16 -4.10 2.36
N GLU A 33 -5.12 -5.44 2.38
CA GLU A 33 -5.38 -6.30 1.22
C GLU A 33 -6.76 -6.02 0.62
N GLY A 34 -7.76 -5.83 1.49
CA GLY A 34 -9.16 -5.59 1.13
C GLY A 34 -10.03 -6.81 1.41
N HIS A 35 -10.97 -6.65 2.37
CA HIS A 35 -11.79 -7.77 2.85
C HIS A 35 -13.28 -7.60 2.55
N ALA A 36 -13.82 -6.37 2.62
CA ALA A 36 -15.24 -6.16 2.39
C ALA A 36 -15.61 -6.29 0.90
N ARG A 37 -16.80 -6.83 0.64
CA ARG A 37 -17.34 -6.92 -0.71
C ARG A 37 -17.58 -5.52 -1.27
N PRO A 38 -17.05 -5.18 -2.46
CA PRO A 38 -17.36 -3.93 -3.11
C PRO A 38 -18.86 -3.84 -3.50
N GLU A 39 -19.41 -2.63 -3.39
CA GLU A 39 -20.78 -2.30 -3.78
C GLU A 39 -20.80 -1.49 -5.09
N ALA A 40 -21.99 -1.23 -5.64
CA ALA A 40 -22.14 -0.49 -6.91
C ALA A 40 -21.45 0.88 -6.88
N GLN A 41 -21.54 1.61 -5.76
CA GLN A 41 -20.89 2.90 -5.59
C GLN A 41 -19.36 2.85 -5.73
N ASP A 42 -18.74 1.72 -5.39
CA ASP A 42 -17.29 1.54 -5.42
C ASP A 42 -16.77 1.32 -6.85
N GLN A 43 -17.66 1.02 -7.81
CA GLN A 43 -17.30 0.88 -9.21
C GLN A 43 -17.22 2.23 -9.94
N ASN A 44 -17.80 3.29 -9.38
CA ASN A 44 -17.69 4.64 -9.92
C ASN A 44 -16.39 5.28 -9.43
N CYS A 45 -15.32 5.19 -10.22
CA CYS A 45 -13.98 5.66 -9.85
C CYS A 45 -13.57 6.84 -10.76
N PRO A 46 -13.05 7.94 -10.17
CA PRO A 46 -12.49 9.05 -10.94
C PRO A 46 -11.36 8.59 -11.88
N GLU A 47 -11.36 9.07 -13.12
CA GLU A 47 -10.34 8.70 -14.11
C GLU A 47 -8.90 9.08 -13.69
N ARG A 48 -8.76 10.14 -12.89
CA ARG A 48 -7.47 10.57 -12.33
C ARG A 48 -6.96 9.69 -11.18
N PHE A 49 -7.78 8.75 -10.69
CA PHE A 49 -7.34 7.77 -9.71
C PHE A 49 -7.00 6.46 -10.39
N LYS A 50 -5.72 6.10 -10.34
CA LYS A 50 -5.15 4.91 -10.99
C LYS A 50 -4.63 3.89 -9.96
N MET A 51 -4.62 2.63 -10.36
CA MET A 51 -3.89 1.57 -9.64
C MET A 51 -2.91 0.90 -10.59
N MET A 52 -1.73 0.54 -10.11
CA MET A 52 -0.85 -0.38 -10.82
C MET A 52 -1.02 -1.77 -10.26
N ALA A 53 -1.27 -2.75 -11.14
CA ALA A 53 -1.29 -4.14 -10.74
C ALA A 53 0.14 -4.60 -10.38
N ALA A 54 0.37 -4.94 -9.11
CA ALA A 54 1.67 -5.41 -8.65
C ALA A 54 1.94 -6.87 -9.08
N VAL A 55 0.89 -7.60 -9.42
CA VAL A 55 0.91 -8.98 -9.96
C VAL A 55 -0.11 -9.09 -11.09
N ASP A 56 -0.04 -10.16 -11.87
CA ASP A 56 -1.09 -10.45 -12.85
C ASP A 56 -2.42 -10.73 -12.15
N MET A 57 -3.50 -10.14 -12.67
CA MET A 57 -4.87 -10.26 -12.16
C MET A 57 -5.78 -10.73 -13.30
N PRO A 58 -5.75 -12.00 -13.67
CA PRO A 58 -6.43 -12.52 -14.86
C PRO A 58 -7.97 -12.40 -14.77
N GLN A 59 -8.57 -12.50 -13.57
CA GLN A 59 -10.01 -12.35 -13.38
C GLN A 59 -10.46 -10.91 -13.62
N SER A 60 -9.62 -9.93 -13.30
CA SER A 60 -9.85 -8.50 -13.52
C SER A 60 -9.33 -8.02 -14.88
N GLY A 61 -8.68 -8.89 -15.66
CA GLY A 61 -8.07 -8.55 -16.95
C GLY A 61 -6.88 -7.58 -16.85
N ARG A 62 -6.17 -7.57 -15.70
CA ARG A 62 -5.05 -6.64 -15.43
C ARG A 62 -3.73 -7.37 -15.46
N LYS A 63 -2.72 -6.74 -16.07
CA LYS A 63 -1.36 -7.26 -16.17
C LYS A 63 -0.42 -6.56 -15.19
N LYS A 64 0.52 -7.32 -14.68
CA LYS A 64 1.58 -6.82 -13.80
C LYS A 64 2.25 -5.59 -14.41
N HIS A 65 2.45 -4.58 -13.57
CA HIS A 65 3.14 -3.31 -13.89
C HIS A 65 2.41 -2.41 -14.91
N GLU A 66 1.13 -2.65 -15.16
CA GLU A 66 0.29 -1.75 -15.97
C GLU A 66 -0.67 -0.94 -15.08
N TRP A 67 -0.95 0.30 -15.51
CA TRP A 67 -1.87 1.22 -14.85
C TRP A 67 -3.30 1.08 -15.35
N TYR A 68 -4.26 1.11 -14.43
CA TYR A 68 -5.71 1.02 -14.70
C TYR A 68 -6.47 2.05 -13.86
N THR A 69 -7.67 2.42 -14.27
CA THR A 69 -8.58 3.14 -13.37
C THR A 69 -8.82 2.31 -12.11
N ALA A 70 -8.68 2.92 -10.93
CA ALA A 70 -8.58 2.23 -9.64
C ALA A 70 -9.95 1.74 -9.13
N LYS A 71 -10.54 0.77 -9.84
CA LYS A 71 -11.75 0.05 -9.38
C LYS A 71 -11.33 -1.16 -8.53
N PRO A 72 -12.03 -1.45 -7.41
CA PRO A 72 -11.69 -2.63 -6.60
C PRO A 72 -11.79 -3.93 -7.41
N PRO A 73 -10.98 -4.94 -7.10
CA PRO A 73 -9.95 -4.98 -6.06
C PRO A 73 -8.67 -4.24 -6.46
N LEU A 74 -7.99 -3.59 -5.49
CA LEU A 74 -6.75 -2.83 -5.75
C LEU A 74 -5.47 -3.59 -5.36
N CYS A 75 -5.59 -4.74 -4.70
CA CYS A 75 -4.43 -5.54 -4.31
C CYS A 75 -4.16 -6.68 -5.30
N ARG A 76 -5.06 -7.64 -5.40
CA ARG A 76 -5.01 -8.79 -6.31
C ARG A 76 -6.40 -9.38 -6.51
N ASP A 77 -6.55 -10.25 -7.50
CA ASP A 77 -7.82 -10.97 -7.70
C ASP A 77 -8.24 -11.73 -6.42
N GLY A 78 -9.53 -11.76 -6.17
CA GLY A 78 -10.13 -12.40 -5.00
C GLY A 78 -10.08 -11.57 -3.72
N THR A 79 -9.51 -10.36 -3.73
CA THR A 79 -9.58 -9.41 -2.61
C THR A 79 -10.76 -8.45 -2.78
N GLY A 80 -11.02 -7.64 -1.76
CA GLY A 80 -12.18 -6.76 -1.71
C GLY A 80 -11.84 -5.29 -1.62
N LEU A 81 -12.78 -4.53 -1.06
CA LEU A 81 -12.62 -3.12 -0.76
C LEU A 81 -11.62 -2.92 0.38
N SER A 82 -10.73 -1.97 0.25
CA SER A 82 -9.67 -1.61 1.18
C SER A 82 -9.66 -0.09 1.46
N PRO A 83 -8.90 0.41 2.44
CA PRO A 83 -8.73 1.85 2.62
C PRO A 83 -8.15 2.56 1.39
N CYS A 84 -7.34 1.86 0.58
CA CYS A 84 -6.74 2.41 -0.64
C CYS A 84 -7.78 2.96 -1.61
N ASP A 85 -8.98 2.35 -1.69
CA ASP A 85 -10.04 2.73 -2.63
C ASP A 85 -10.52 4.16 -2.41
N TYR A 86 -10.75 4.54 -1.17
CA TYR A 86 -11.25 5.88 -0.84
C TYR A 86 -10.14 6.85 -0.45
N PHE A 87 -8.94 6.37 -0.18
CA PHE A 87 -7.74 7.21 -0.08
C PHE A 87 -7.49 7.97 -1.38
N GLY A 88 -7.38 7.28 -2.50
CA GLY A 88 -7.10 7.92 -3.77
C GLY A 88 -8.28 8.76 -4.29
N ARG A 89 -9.54 8.33 -4.06
CA ARG A 89 -10.74 9.12 -4.41
C ARG A 89 -10.78 10.45 -3.66
N GLU A 90 -10.49 10.44 -2.36
CA GLU A 90 -10.44 11.63 -1.52
C GLU A 90 -9.29 12.55 -1.93
N LEU A 91 -8.12 12.00 -2.26
CA LEU A 91 -6.99 12.80 -2.76
C LEU A 91 -7.35 13.53 -4.06
N VAL A 92 -7.89 12.83 -5.07
CA VAL A 92 -8.24 13.49 -6.36
C VAL A 92 -9.37 14.50 -6.23
N ALA A 93 -10.23 14.35 -5.21
CA ALA A 93 -11.29 15.32 -4.92
C ALA A 93 -10.75 16.63 -4.31
N ASN A 94 -9.56 16.60 -3.70
CA ASN A 94 -8.97 17.73 -2.96
C ASN A 94 -7.64 18.24 -3.57
N LEU A 95 -7.13 17.59 -4.61
CA LEU A 95 -5.93 18.01 -5.32
C LEU A 95 -6.30 18.71 -6.64
N PRO A 96 -5.42 19.59 -7.18
CA PRO A 96 -5.61 20.24 -8.47
C PRO A 96 -5.96 19.27 -9.58
N GLU A 97 -6.70 19.75 -10.60
CA GLU A 97 -7.23 18.88 -11.68
C GLU A 97 -6.14 18.21 -12.51
N GLU A 98 -4.96 18.81 -12.60
CA GLU A 98 -3.80 18.27 -13.30
C GLU A 98 -3.14 17.10 -12.54
N VAL A 99 -3.43 16.92 -11.25
CA VAL A 99 -2.81 15.85 -10.45
C VAL A 99 -3.52 14.52 -10.68
N THR A 100 -2.75 13.52 -11.11
CA THR A 100 -3.14 12.11 -11.13
C THR A 100 -2.65 11.42 -9.87
N VAL A 101 -3.46 10.57 -9.28
CA VAL A 101 -3.13 9.77 -8.09
C VAL A 101 -3.01 8.31 -8.48
N GLY A 102 -1.87 7.69 -8.19
CA GLY A 102 -1.61 6.27 -8.39
C GLY A 102 -1.45 5.53 -7.07
N ILE A 103 -2.00 4.33 -6.94
CA ILE A 103 -1.83 3.45 -5.79
C ILE A 103 -1.28 2.09 -6.22
N ILE A 104 -0.37 1.54 -5.42
CA ILE A 104 0.16 0.18 -5.55
C ILE A 104 -0.07 -0.50 -4.21
N ASN A 105 -0.79 -1.61 -4.19
CA ASN A 105 -1.08 -2.34 -2.96
C ASN A 105 -0.50 -3.76 -3.03
N VAL A 106 0.43 -4.07 -2.12
CA VAL A 106 0.99 -5.41 -1.93
C VAL A 106 0.75 -5.83 -0.50
N SER A 107 -0.29 -6.61 -0.28
CA SER A 107 -0.70 -7.04 1.06
C SER A 107 -1.06 -8.52 1.09
N VAL A 108 -0.95 -9.15 2.25
CA VAL A 108 -1.24 -10.58 2.44
C VAL A 108 -2.07 -10.79 3.70
N GLY A 109 -3.29 -11.26 3.54
CA GLY A 109 -4.19 -11.52 4.66
C GLY A 109 -3.56 -12.42 5.72
N GLY A 110 -3.75 -12.07 7.01
CA GLY A 110 -3.28 -12.85 8.15
C GLY A 110 -1.76 -12.90 8.36
N CYS A 111 -0.96 -12.14 7.63
CA CYS A 111 0.49 -12.18 7.79
C CYS A 111 0.99 -11.35 8.98
N GLY A 112 2.09 -11.77 9.58
CA GLY A 112 2.91 -10.93 10.45
C GLY A 112 3.76 -9.95 9.65
N ILE A 113 4.25 -8.92 10.34
CA ILE A 113 5.11 -7.89 9.73
C ILE A 113 6.43 -8.49 9.20
N GLU A 114 6.84 -9.64 9.72
CA GLU A 114 8.01 -10.41 9.32
C GLU A 114 8.00 -10.81 7.84
N LEU A 115 6.81 -10.89 7.24
CA LEU A 115 6.67 -11.20 5.82
C LEU A 115 7.30 -10.12 4.91
N PHE A 116 7.36 -8.88 5.39
CA PHE A 116 7.97 -7.76 4.66
C PHE A 116 9.41 -7.45 5.10
N ASP A 117 9.92 -8.13 6.11
CA ASP A 117 11.33 -8.02 6.52
C ASP A 117 12.20 -8.94 5.67
N VAL A 118 13.12 -8.37 4.88
CA VAL A 118 13.97 -9.12 3.94
C VAL A 118 14.80 -10.22 4.60
N ASP A 119 15.17 -10.03 5.88
CA ASP A 119 15.99 -11.01 6.62
C ASP A 119 15.13 -12.12 7.24
N LYS A 120 13.83 -11.86 7.45
CA LYS A 120 12.93 -12.80 8.14
C LYS A 120 11.95 -13.51 7.20
N CYS A 121 11.64 -12.92 6.05
CA CYS A 121 10.59 -13.36 5.12
C CYS A 121 10.66 -14.86 4.81
N ALA A 122 11.81 -15.36 4.36
CA ALA A 122 11.96 -16.76 3.97
C ALA A 122 11.72 -17.73 5.15
N GLY A 123 12.28 -17.44 6.32
CA GLY A 123 12.09 -18.24 7.54
C GLY A 123 10.64 -18.17 8.03
N TYR A 124 10.02 -16.97 7.98
CA TYR A 124 8.64 -16.78 8.34
C TYR A 124 7.69 -17.63 7.46
N ILE A 125 7.87 -17.58 6.13
CA ILE A 125 7.09 -18.39 5.20
C ILE A 125 7.31 -19.89 5.47
N ALA A 126 8.55 -20.33 5.66
CA ALA A 126 8.87 -21.74 5.86
C ALA A 126 8.17 -22.30 7.12
N SER A 127 8.08 -21.52 8.19
CA SER A 127 7.42 -21.90 9.45
C SER A 127 5.91 -21.66 9.48
N SER A 128 5.36 -20.98 8.47
CA SER A 128 3.94 -20.62 8.43
C SER A 128 3.06 -21.80 8.01
N ALA A 129 1.76 -21.71 8.30
CA ALA A 129 0.75 -22.65 7.83
C ALA A 129 0.62 -22.66 6.28
N ASP A 130 0.13 -23.74 5.72
CA ASP A 130 0.06 -23.94 4.27
C ASP A 130 -0.82 -22.90 3.54
N TRP A 131 -1.84 -22.37 4.21
CA TRP A 131 -2.66 -21.32 3.62
C TRP A 131 -1.84 -20.04 3.33
N LEU A 132 -0.91 -19.64 4.24
CA LEU A 132 -0.04 -18.49 4.02
C LEU A 132 0.99 -18.78 2.91
N LYS A 133 1.62 -19.97 2.96
CA LYS A 133 2.52 -20.43 1.91
C LYS A 133 1.87 -20.39 0.52
N ASN A 134 0.58 -20.73 0.44
CA ASN A 134 -0.18 -20.64 -0.80
C ASN A 134 -0.50 -19.19 -1.19
N ALA A 135 -0.90 -18.35 -0.22
CA ALA A 135 -1.23 -16.96 -0.48
C ALA A 135 -0.05 -16.13 -1.01
N VAL A 136 1.17 -16.41 -0.57
CA VAL A 136 2.37 -15.67 -1.00
C VAL A 136 2.93 -16.12 -2.35
N LYS A 137 2.47 -17.25 -2.92
CA LYS A 137 2.93 -17.74 -4.22
C LYS A 137 2.71 -16.74 -5.35
N VAL A 138 1.61 -16.01 -5.33
CA VAL A 138 1.32 -14.97 -6.33
C VAL A 138 2.38 -13.85 -6.33
N TYR A 139 3.06 -13.66 -5.21
CA TYR A 139 4.16 -12.72 -5.04
C TYR A 139 5.55 -13.36 -5.18
N GLY A 140 5.65 -14.57 -5.76
CA GLY A 140 6.91 -15.29 -5.88
C GLY A 140 7.56 -15.61 -4.53
N ASN A 141 6.78 -15.72 -3.45
CA ASN A 141 7.19 -15.89 -2.05
C ASN A 141 8.03 -14.70 -1.50
N ASN A 142 7.93 -13.53 -2.10
CA ASN A 142 8.61 -12.32 -1.61
C ASN A 142 7.78 -11.05 -1.90
N PRO A 143 6.73 -10.78 -1.12
CA PRO A 143 5.88 -9.60 -1.33
C PRO A 143 6.65 -8.28 -1.21
N TYR A 144 7.66 -8.20 -0.34
CA TYR A 144 8.51 -7.01 -0.24
C TYR A 144 9.21 -6.69 -1.57
N GLN A 145 9.82 -7.71 -2.20
CA GLN A 145 10.49 -7.52 -3.51
C GLN A 145 9.51 -7.07 -4.59
N VAL A 146 8.29 -7.63 -4.60
CA VAL A 146 7.23 -7.22 -5.53
C VAL A 146 6.85 -5.76 -5.32
N LEU A 147 6.76 -5.29 -4.06
CA LEU A 147 6.48 -3.89 -3.75
C LEU A 147 7.60 -2.97 -4.26
N VAL A 148 8.86 -3.35 -4.07
CA VAL A 148 10.03 -2.60 -4.57
C VAL A 148 10.04 -2.53 -6.10
N GLU A 149 9.82 -3.67 -6.78
CA GLU A 149 9.77 -3.72 -8.26
C GLU A 149 8.67 -2.83 -8.83
N ALA A 150 7.46 -2.92 -8.26
CA ALA A 150 6.33 -2.09 -8.66
C ALA A 150 6.58 -0.61 -8.36
N GLY A 151 7.21 -0.28 -7.23
CA GLY A 151 7.62 1.07 -6.89
C GLY A 151 8.62 1.65 -7.89
N LYS A 152 9.67 0.89 -8.26
CA LYS A 152 10.63 1.30 -9.30
C LYS A 152 9.95 1.51 -10.65
N LYS A 153 9.03 0.63 -11.01
CA LYS A 153 8.26 0.77 -12.25
C LYS A 153 7.40 2.03 -12.24
N ALA A 154 6.78 2.34 -11.12
CA ALA A 154 5.96 3.53 -10.98
C ALA A 154 6.77 4.84 -11.03
N GLN A 155 8.02 4.82 -10.56
CA GLN A 155 8.94 5.97 -10.68
C GLN A 155 9.30 6.34 -12.12
N GLU A 156 9.06 5.45 -13.09
CA GLU A 156 9.16 5.80 -14.52
C GLU A 156 8.03 6.74 -14.99
N SER A 157 6.89 6.72 -14.29
CA SER A 157 5.69 7.48 -14.65
C SER A 157 5.46 8.70 -13.76
N GLY A 158 5.75 8.59 -12.46
CA GLY A 158 5.41 9.61 -11.47
C GLY A 158 6.33 9.63 -10.25
N VAL A 159 5.93 10.35 -9.22
CA VAL A 159 6.72 10.57 -8.00
C VAL A 159 6.04 9.89 -6.82
N ILE A 160 6.79 9.07 -6.07
CA ILE A 160 6.28 8.45 -4.84
C ILE A 160 6.19 9.53 -3.76
N LYS A 161 4.95 9.79 -3.29
CA LYS A 161 4.60 10.84 -2.33
C LYS A 161 4.29 10.32 -0.93
N GLY A 162 4.13 9.01 -0.75
CA GLY A 162 3.83 8.45 0.56
C GLY A 162 3.67 6.94 0.56
N ILE A 163 3.72 6.37 1.75
CA ILE A 163 3.58 4.93 2.00
C ILE A 163 2.46 4.73 3.02
N LEU A 164 1.56 3.79 2.76
CA LEU A 164 0.46 3.40 3.63
C LEU A 164 0.73 2.01 4.21
N LEU A 165 0.57 1.87 5.51
CA LEU A 165 0.66 0.60 6.22
C LEU A 165 -0.62 0.34 7.01
N HIS A 166 -1.17 -0.85 6.88
CA HIS A 166 -2.14 -1.39 7.83
C HIS A 166 -1.79 -2.84 8.17
N GLN A 167 -1.23 -3.04 9.34
CA GLN A 167 -0.82 -4.33 9.89
C GLN A 167 -0.72 -4.20 11.42
N GLY A 168 -0.86 -5.27 12.13
CA GLY A 168 -0.69 -5.30 13.58
C GLY A 168 -1.51 -6.39 14.26
N GLU A 169 -2.59 -6.85 13.65
CA GLU A 169 -3.47 -7.85 14.23
C GLU A 169 -2.72 -9.17 14.48
N ASN A 170 -1.89 -9.61 13.55
CA ASN A 170 -1.08 -10.83 13.72
C ASN A 170 0.14 -10.64 14.63
N ASN A 171 0.54 -9.40 14.90
CA ASN A 171 1.61 -9.04 15.83
C ASN A 171 1.05 -8.39 17.11
N ALA A 172 -0.24 -8.60 17.43
CA ALA A 172 -0.89 -7.93 18.55
C ALA A 172 -0.14 -8.15 19.87
N GLY A 173 0.22 -7.04 20.52
CA GLY A 173 0.98 -7.04 21.78
C GLY A 173 2.50 -7.03 21.62
N ASP A 174 3.04 -7.17 20.41
CA ASP A 174 4.49 -7.08 20.15
C ASP A 174 5.01 -5.66 20.38
N GLN A 175 5.69 -5.42 21.50
CA GLN A 175 6.25 -4.11 21.85
C GLN A 175 7.38 -3.68 20.90
N ASN A 176 8.00 -4.60 20.16
CA ASN A 176 9.05 -4.29 19.19
C ASN A 176 8.50 -4.02 17.79
N TRP A 177 7.19 -4.15 17.58
CA TRP A 177 6.55 -3.95 16.28
C TRP A 177 6.89 -2.58 15.62
N PRO A 178 6.93 -1.43 16.35
CA PRO A 178 7.34 -0.15 15.75
C PRO A 178 8.76 -0.17 15.16
N ASN A 179 9.71 -0.85 15.81
CA ASN A 179 11.08 -0.99 15.29
C ASN A 179 11.14 -1.92 14.07
N ASN A 180 10.32 -2.98 14.03
CA ASN A 180 10.20 -3.84 12.85
C ASN A 180 9.63 -3.04 11.67
N VAL A 181 8.61 -2.20 11.89
CA VAL A 181 8.06 -1.29 10.88
C VAL A 181 9.12 -0.31 10.38
N LYS A 182 9.89 0.31 11.31
CA LYS A 182 10.98 1.22 10.97
C LYS A 182 12.00 0.57 10.04
N LYS A 183 12.46 -0.64 10.37
CA LYS A 183 13.42 -1.39 9.55
C LYS A 183 12.93 -1.58 8.11
N ILE A 184 11.65 -1.97 7.95
CA ILE A 184 11.06 -2.20 6.64
C ILE A 184 10.92 -0.89 5.87
N TYR A 185 10.42 0.17 6.52
CA TYR A 185 10.26 1.49 5.93
C TYR A 185 11.59 2.06 5.44
N GLU A 186 12.62 2.07 6.29
CA GLU A 186 13.97 2.55 5.94
C GLU A 186 14.59 1.75 4.78
N LYS A 187 14.39 0.42 4.79
CA LYS A 187 14.85 -0.44 3.70
C LYS A 187 14.13 -0.12 2.39
N LEU A 188 12.81 0.11 2.45
CA LEU A 188 12.00 0.46 1.28
C LEU A 188 12.43 1.82 0.69
N LEU A 189 12.66 2.81 1.53
CA LEU A 189 13.21 4.10 1.11
C LEU A 189 14.55 3.94 0.42
N SER A 190 15.47 3.16 1.02
CA SER A 190 16.79 2.90 0.46
C SER A 190 16.72 2.20 -0.90
N ASP A 191 15.89 1.16 -1.03
CA ASP A 191 15.78 0.38 -2.28
C ASP A 191 15.13 1.16 -3.43
N LEU A 192 14.33 2.18 -3.10
CA LEU A 192 13.68 3.07 -4.05
C LEU A 192 14.40 4.41 -4.24
N GLY A 193 15.52 4.66 -3.52
CA GLY A 193 16.26 5.92 -3.60
C GLY A 193 15.45 7.12 -3.07
N LEU A 194 14.60 6.90 -2.07
CA LEU A 194 13.72 7.92 -1.49
C LEU A 194 14.29 8.48 -0.18
N LYS A 195 13.84 9.67 0.21
CA LYS A 195 14.22 10.30 1.47
C LYS A 195 13.04 10.31 2.44
N GLY A 196 13.29 9.95 3.70
CA GLY A 196 12.25 9.82 4.71
C GLY A 196 11.53 11.14 5.01
N GLU A 197 12.22 12.27 4.92
CA GLU A 197 11.61 13.60 5.09
C GLU A 197 10.63 14.00 3.97
N GLU A 198 10.74 13.37 2.79
CA GLU A 198 9.91 13.65 1.61
C GLU A 198 8.76 12.66 1.43
N VAL A 199 8.85 11.46 2.04
CA VAL A 199 7.90 10.37 1.83
C VAL A 199 7.34 9.88 3.17
N PRO A 200 6.25 10.48 3.67
CA PRO A 200 5.65 10.09 4.93
C PRO A 200 5.13 8.64 4.92
N LEU A 201 5.18 8.02 6.11
CA LEU A 201 4.53 6.73 6.39
C LEU A 201 3.21 6.98 7.14
N LEU A 202 2.10 6.56 6.56
CA LEU A 202 0.80 6.59 7.22
C LEU A 202 0.49 5.19 7.76
N VAL A 203 0.25 5.11 9.08
CA VAL A 203 0.01 3.83 9.76
C VAL A 203 -1.40 3.81 10.33
N GLY A 204 -2.24 2.92 9.82
CA GLY A 204 -3.61 2.78 10.29
C GLY A 204 -3.72 1.98 11.59
N GLU A 205 -4.57 2.44 12.49
CA GLU A 205 -4.99 1.67 13.65
C GLU A 205 -5.83 0.44 13.23
N VAL A 206 -5.71 -0.65 13.97
CA VAL A 206 -6.61 -1.81 13.84
C VAL A 206 -7.99 -1.48 14.38
N VAL A 207 -9.01 -2.33 14.13
CA VAL A 207 -10.38 -2.13 14.66
C VAL A 207 -10.31 -1.84 16.16
N ASP A 208 -10.84 -0.67 16.54
CA ASP A 208 -10.65 -0.09 17.87
C ASP A 208 -11.47 -0.77 18.96
N VAL A 209 -10.99 -0.72 20.21
CA VAL A 209 -11.70 -1.24 21.39
C VAL A 209 -13.08 -0.59 21.58
N SER A 210 -13.28 0.66 21.15
CA SER A 210 -14.56 1.37 21.26
C SER A 210 -15.70 0.70 20.47
N VAL A 211 -15.34 -0.16 19.52
CA VAL A 211 -16.27 -0.93 18.69
C VAL A 211 -16.01 -2.45 18.81
N ASN A 212 -15.49 -2.88 19.96
CA ASN A 212 -15.18 -4.27 20.29
C ASN A 212 -14.12 -4.93 19.39
N GLY A 213 -13.18 -4.15 18.87
CA GLY A 213 -12.08 -4.66 18.06
C GLY A 213 -11.26 -5.71 18.81
N MET A 214 -11.10 -6.89 18.21
CA MET A 214 -10.42 -8.05 18.80
C MET A 214 -8.98 -7.73 19.22
N TYR A 215 -8.29 -6.95 18.42
CA TYR A 215 -6.90 -6.57 18.64
C TYR A 215 -6.72 -5.07 18.94
N GLY A 216 -7.81 -4.36 19.26
CA GLY A 216 -7.81 -2.90 19.41
C GLY A 216 -6.83 -2.36 20.47
N ARG A 217 -6.39 -3.18 21.44
CA ARG A 217 -5.33 -2.80 22.39
C ARG A 217 -3.96 -2.60 21.71
N HIS A 218 -3.75 -3.16 20.51
CA HIS A 218 -2.54 -2.96 19.76
C HIS A 218 -2.37 -1.50 19.29
N ASN A 219 -3.45 -0.72 19.24
CA ASN A 219 -3.42 0.70 18.86
C ASN A 219 -2.52 1.53 19.79
N ALA A 220 -2.34 1.12 21.05
CA ALA A 220 -1.37 1.74 21.96
C ALA A 220 0.09 1.50 21.50
N ILE A 221 0.36 0.46 20.73
CA ILE A 221 1.68 0.15 20.14
C ILE A 221 1.81 0.90 18.81
N VAL A 222 0.76 0.90 17.97
CA VAL A 222 0.71 1.70 16.73
C VAL A 222 1.02 3.17 17.01
N ALA A 223 0.47 3.72 18.10
CA ALA A 223 0.71 5.10 18.52
C ALA A 223 2.19 5.45 18.80
N LYS A 224 3.05 4.45 19.00
CA LYS A 224 4.51 4.63 19.21
C LYS A 224 5.34 4.69 17.93
N VAL A 225 4.74 4.45 16.75
CA VAL A 225 5.49 4.48 15.48
C VAL A 225 6.12 5.84 15.21
N PRO A 226 5.45 6.97 15.45
CA PRO A 226 6.06 8.31 15.30
C PRO A 226 7.27 8.55 16.23
N ASP A 227 7.37 7.85 17.35
CA ASP A 227 8.52 7.98 18.26
C ASP A 227 9.81 7.42 17.64
N VAL A 228 9.69 6.49 16.71
CA VAL A 228 10.85 5.82 16.06
C VAL A 228 11.00 6.20 14.58
N ILE A 229 9.96 6.72 13.93
CA ILE A 229 9.95 7.21 12.55
C ILE A 229 9.40 8.64 12.56
N PRO A 230 10.25 9.68 12.50
CA PRO A 230 9.81 11.08 12.66
C PRO A 230 8.74 11.54 11.64
N ASN A 231 8.76 11.01 10.42
CA ASN A 231 7.76 11.32 9.38
C ASN A 231 6.69 10.21 9.25
N ALA A 232 6.35 9.56 10.37
CA ALA A 232 5.21 8.65 10.43
C ALA A 232 4.01 9.33 11.11
N HIS A 233 2.82 9.03 10.60
CA HIS A 233 1.55 9.60 11.07
C HIS A 233 0.54 8.49 11.28
N VAL A 234 -0.09 8.46 12.46
CA VAL A 234 -1.12 7.46 12.78
C VAL A 234 -2.47 7.91 12.22
N VAL A 235 -3.17 6.99 11.57
CA VAL A 235 -4.53 7.20 11.08
C VAL A 235 -5.49 6.47 11.98
N SER A 236 -6.36 7.23 12.67
CA SER A 236 -7.26 6.67 13.68
C SER A 236 -8.39 5.84 13.07
N ALA A 237 -8.59 4.64 13.62
CA ALA A 237 -9.75 3.78 13.34
C ALA A 237 -10.87 3.92 14.39
N LYS A 238 -10.79 4.91 15.29
CA LYS A 238 -11.79 5.12 16.33
C LYS A 238 -13.19 5.21 15.75
N MET A 239 -14.13 4.45 16.31
CA MET A 239 -15.54 4.36 15.90
C MET A 239 -15.77 3.74 14.51
N LEU A 240 -14.76 3.19 13.86
CA LEU A 240 -14.94 2.44 12.60
C LEU A 240 -15.34 1.00 12.92
N ALA A 241 -16.58 0.66 12.63
CA ALA A 241 -17.14 -0.65 12.92
C ALA A 241 -16.52 -1.77 12.06
N SER A 242 -16.43 -2.97 12.64
CA SER A 242 -16.13 -4.19 11.88
C SER A 242 -17.31 -4.65 11.04
N GLY A 243 -17.05 -5.56 10.10
CA GLY A 243 -18.06 -6.25 9.29
C GLY A 243 -18.81 -7.36 10.03
N GLY A 244 -18.64 -7.47 11.37
CA GLY A 244 -19.33 -8.44 12.23
C GLY A 244 -18.42 -9.49 12.87
N ASP A 245 -17.13 -9.52 12.53
CA ASP A 245 -16.14 -10.45 13.08
C ASP A 245 -15.20 -9.81 14.12
N ASN A 246 -15.38 -8.52 14.41
CA ASN A 246 -14.55 -7.71 15.30
C ASN A 246 -13.07 -7.61 14.87
N LEU A 247 -12.77 -7.93 13.62
CA LEU A 247 -11.43 -8.00 13.05
C LEU A 247 -11.30 -7.18 11.77
N HIS A 248 -12.19 -7.42 10.79
CA HIS A 248 -12.17 -6.74 9.51
C HIS A 248 -13.18 -5.60 9.47
N PHE A 249 -12.78 -4.46 8.94
CA PHE A 249 -13.68 -3.31 8.82
C PHE A 249 -14.88 -3.61 7.91
N SER A 250 -16.02 -3.00 8.21
CA SER A 250 -17.16 -3.01 7.31
C SER A 250 -16.86 -2.22 6.04
N ALA A 251 -17.64 -2.41 4.96
CA ALA A 251 -17.48 -1.64 3.73
C ALA A 251 -17.58 -0.12 3.97
N ALA A 252 -18.53 0.31 4.80
CA ALA A 252 -18.67 1.71 5.19
C ALA A 252 -17.43 2.22 5.93
N SER A 253 -16.88 1.40 6.83
CA SER A 253 -15.67 1.74 7.59
C SER A 253 -14.43 1.79 6.72
N TYR A 254 -14.25 0.91 5.73
CA TYR A 254 -13.15 1.01 4.76
C TYR A 254 -13.20 2.32 3.98
N ARG A 255 -14.39 2.73 3.53
CA ARG A 255 -14.57 4.01 2.83
C ARG A 255 -14.15 5.19 3.68
N GLU A 256 -14.65 5.24 4.90
CA GLU A 256 -14.32 6.31 5.85
C GLU A 256 -12.84 6.27 6.22
N PHE A 257 -12.26 5.07 6.44
CA PHE A 257 -10.86 4.91 6.79
C PHE A 257 -9.93 5.40 5.66
N GLY A 258 -10.27 5.09 4.41
CA GLY A 258 -9.55 5.63 3.26
C GLY A 258 -9.54 7.15 3.23
N LYS A 259 -10.68 7.79 3.50
CA LYS A 259 -10.77 9.24 3.61
C LYS A 259 -9.89 9.79 4.74
N ARG A 260 -9.87 9.14 5.89
CA ARG A 260 -8.99 9.55 7.01
C ARG A 260 -7.51 9.46 6.65
N TYR A 261 -7.09 8.41 5.95
CA TYR A 261 -5.74 8.33 5.40
C TYR A 261 -5.43 9.52 4.48
N ALA A 262 -6.36 9.89 3.61
CA ALA A 262 -6.19 11.03 2.72
C ALA A 262 -6.14 12.37 3.48
N GLN A 263 -6.99 12.56 4.49
CA GLN A 263 -7.02 13.75 5.32
C GLN A 263 -5.70 13.95 6.10
N VAL A 264 -5.06 12.85 6.50
CA VAL A 264 -3.72 12.91 7.12
C VAL A 264 -2.66 13.22 6.06
N MET A 265 -2.78 12.69 4.84
CA MET A 265 -1.80 12.90 3.76
C MET A 265 -1.84 14.31 3.19
N LEU A 266 -3.03 14.87 2.93
CA LEU A 266 -3.19 16.14 2.23
C LEU A 266 -2.34 17.30 2.77
N PRO A 267 -2.27 17.57 4.08
CA PRO A 267 -1.42 18.63 4.61
C PRO A 267 0.08 18.37 4.51
N LEU A 268 0.49 17.14 4.21
CA LEU A 268 1.90 16.73 4.06
C LEU A 268 2.39 16.88 2.61
N LEU A 269 1.48 17.04 1.66
CA LEU A 269 1.82 17.26 0.24
C LEU A 269 2.23 18.71 0.03
N LYS A 270 3.50 18.89 -0.31
CA LYS A 270 4.10 20.19 -0.64
C LYS A 270 4.31 20.30 -2.12
#